data_207157c8a07fd618217ad3bc3429fe35
#
_entry.id   207157c8a07fd618217ad3bc3429fe35
#
_cell.length_a   1.000
_cell.length_b   1.000
_cell.length_c   1.000
_cell.angle_alpha   90.00
_cell.angle_beta   90.00
_cell.angle_gamma   90.00
#
_symmetry.space_group_name_H-M   'P 1'
#
loop_
_entity.id
_entity.type
_entity.pdbx_description
1 polymer ?
#
loop_
_entity_poly.entity_id
_entity_poly.type
_entity_poly.pdbx_seq_one_letter_code
_entity_poly.pdbx_strand_id
1 'polypeptide(L)'
;MTEDLRISMIQSHIIWEDREENLGYYGELLRRVSGRTDLAVLPETFTTGFSMDVEKQADTMESQTVPTIKEWAKKYKLAVAGSFIAKDNGKFYNRAFFITPEGEEYYYDKRHLFRMAEEDKHFSAGDKRLIVPYKGWNICLQVCYDLRFPVWSRNVNNEYDLLIYVANWPEARKKAWKALLHARAIENMAYVCGVNRVGVCLLYTSDAA
;
A
#
# COMPACT_ATOMS: atom_id res chain seq x y z
N MET A 1 18.69 9.54 -19.68
CA MET A 1 18.91 9.54 -18.21
C MET A 1 17.54 9.61 -17.58
N THR A 2 17.19 8.68 -16.69
CA THR A 2 15.95 8.76 -15.92
C THR A 2 16.04 9.94 -14.98
N GLU A 3 14.98 10.76 -14.89
CA GLU A 3 14.90 11.84 -13.92
C GLU A 3 14.80 11.28 -12.50
N ASP A 4 15.24 12.04 -11.50
CA ASP A 4 15.08 11.66 -10.09
C ASP A 4 13.61 11.54 -9.74
N LEU A 5 13.22 10.45 -9.08
CA LEU A 5 11.88 10.23 -8.55
C LEU A 5 11.83 10.59 -7.05
N ARG A 6 11.15 11.66 -6.71
CA ARG A 6 10.99 12.11 -5.31
C ARG A 6 9.79 11.40 -4.67
N ILE A 7 10.04 10.65 -3.60
CA ILE A 7 9.02 9.85 -2.92
C ILE A 7 8.81 10.36 -1.50
N SER A 8 7.56 10.63 -1.14
CA SER A 8 7.14 10.90 0.24
C SER A 8 6.52 9.65 0.86
N MET A 9 7.18 9.09 1.87
CA MET A 9 6.67 7.97 2.67
C MET A 9 5.78 8.51 3.80
N ILE A 10 4.47 8.34 3.68
CA ILE A 10 3.49 8.84 4.65
C ILE A 10 3.29 7.79 5.75
N GLN A 11 4.22 7.74 6.69
CA GLN A 11 4.11 6.90 7.88
C GLN A 11 3.30 7.61 8.95
N SER A 12 2.01 7.36 9.01
CA SER A 12 1.10 8.04 9.92
C SER A 12 0.16 7.09 10.66
N HIS A 13 -0.54 7.64 11.65
CA HIS A 13 -1.60 6.94 12.34
C HIS A 13 -2.78 6.69 11.41
N ILE A 14 -3.46 5.54 11.57
CA ILE A 14 -4.73 5.24 10.92
C ILE A 14 -5.78 5.16 12.02
N ILE A 15 -6.84 5.95 11.89
CA ILE A 15 -7.99 5.92 12.79
C ILE A 15 -8.76 4.65 12.48
N TRP A 16 -8.99 3.82 13.51
CA TRP A 16 -9.58 2.50 13.32
C TRP A 16 -11.01 2.58 12.82
N GLU A 17 -11.25 1.96 11.65
CA GLU A 17 -12.57 1.82 11.01
C GLU A 17 -13.33 3.15 10.76
N ASP A 18 -12.59 4.25 10.66
CA ASP A 18 -13.15 5.55 10.33
C ASP A 18 -12.62 6.07 9.00
N ARG A 19 -13.30 5.68 7.92
CA ARG A 19 -12.90 6.03 6.54
C ARG A 19 -12.94 7.54 6.31
N GLU A 20 -13.97 8.21 6.79
CA GLU A 20 -14.19 9.64 6.51
C GLU A 20 -13.08 10.48 7.15
N GLU A 21 -12.78 10.22 8.43
CA GLU A 21 -11.74 10.92 9.14
C GLU A 21 -10.34 10.61 8.56
N ASN A 22 -10.08 9.35 8.20
CA ASN A 22 -8.83 8.97 7.54
C ASN A 22 -8.67 9.66 6.18
N LEU A 23 -9.70 9.72 5.34
CA LEU A 23 -9.63 10.43 4.07
C LEU A 23 -9.33 11.92 4.29
N GLY A 24 -10.02 12.58 5.21
CA GLY A 24 -9.73 13.97 5.57
C GLY A 24 -8.28 14.18 6.02
N TYR A 25 -7.81 13.33 6.92
CA TYR A 25 -6.46 13.39 7.48
C TYR A 25 -5.37 13.16 6.43
N TYR A 26 -5.49 12.11 5.61
CA TYR A 26 -4.52 11.83 4.55
C TYR A 26 -4.53 12.89 3.43
N GLY A 27 -5.70 13.44 3.11
CA GLY A 27 -5.81 14.56 2.18
C GLY A 27 -4.99 15.78 2.63
N GLU A 28 -5.01 16.10 3.93
CA GLU A 28 -4.20 17.18 4.50
C GLU A 28 -2.70 16.85 4.47
N LEU A 29 -2.29 15.59 4.74
CA LEU A 29 -0.89 15.18 4.62
C LEU A 29 -0.37 15.30 3.18
N LEU A 30 -1.18 14.89 2.20
CA LEU A 30 -0.84 15.02 0.78
C LEU A 30 -0.72 16.49 0.36
N ARG A 31 -1.60 17.36 0.86
CA ARG A 31 -1.51 18.80 0.65
C ARG A 31 -0.16 19.37 1.12
N ARG A 32 0.36 18.91 2.28
CA ARG A 32 1.63 19.37 2.86
C ARG A 32 2.86 18.95 2.05
N VAL A 33 2.81 17.82 1.33
CA VAL A 33 3.92 17.34 0.51
C VAL A 33 3.81 17.76 -0.96
N SER A 34 2.69 18.34 -1.36
CA SER A 34 2.45 18.85 -2.71
C SER A 34 3.55 19.81 -3.16
N GLY A 35 3.97 19.71 -4.42
CA GLY A 35 5.07 20.48 -5.02
C GLY A 35 6.48 20.03 -4.61
N ARG A 36 6.62 19.10 -3.67
CA ARG A 36 7.92 18.60 -3.20
C ARG A 36 8.15 17.12 -3.46
N THR A 37 7.14 16.41 -3.95
CA THR A 37 7.18 14.98 -4.23
C THR A 37 6.50 14.65 -5.55
N ASP A 38 6.95 13.59 -6.19
CA ASP A 38 6.35 13.04 -7.40
C ASP A 38 5.38 11.88 -7.07
N LEU A 39 5.67 11.15 -6.00
CA LEU A 39 4.89 10.02 -5.51
C LEU A 39 4.74 10.09 -3.99
N ALA A 40 3.50 10.06 -3.50
CA ALA A 40 3.20 9.85 -2.09
C ALA A 40 2.74 8.41 -1.85
N VAL A 41 3.35 7.72 -0.89
CA VAL A 41 3.02 6.34 -0.56
C VAL A 41 2.36 6.30 0.81
N LEU A 42 1.10 5.84 0.85
CA LEU A 42 0.27 5.66 2.04
C LEU A 42 0.42 4.23 2.59
N PRO A 43 0.11 3.96 3.86
CA PRO A 43 0.18 2.62 4.43
C PRO A 43 -0.87 1.65 3.86
N GLU A 44 -0.77 0.38 4.25
CA GLU A 44 -1.77 -0.65 3.98
C GLU A 44 -3.11 -0.27 4.62
N THR A 45 -4.23 -0.50 3.90
CA THR A 45 -5.60 -0.25 4.35
C THR A 45 -5.77 1.12 5.04
N PHE A 46 -5.22 2.17 4.38
CA PHE A 46 -5.08 3.51 4.98
C PHE A 46 -6.41 4.13 5.40
N THR A 47 -7.53 3.68 4.82
CA THR A 47 -8.88 4.21 5.11
C THR A 47 -9.51 3.64 6.37
N THR A 48 -9.09 2.43 6.81
CA THR A 48 -9.81 1.69 7.86
C THR A 48 -8.89 1.07 8.91
N GLY A 49 -7.59 0.96 8.62
CA GLY A 49 -6.73 0.01 9.32
C GLY A 49 -6.97 -1.42 8.82
N PHE A 50 -6.20 -2.37 9.36
CA PHE A 50 -6.25 -3.78 8.96
C PHE A 50 -7.41 -4.51 9.65
N SER A 51 -8.66 -4.15 9.26
CA SER A 51 -9.90 -4.73 9.80
C SER A 51 -10.29 -6.02 9.07
N MET A 52 -10.87 -6.96 9.80
CA MET A 52 -11.50 -8.17 9.26
C MET A 52 -13.01 -8.01 9.06
N ASP A 53 -13.62 -6.90 9.47
CA ASP A 53 -15.03 -6.58 9.20
C ASP A 53 -15.20 -6.06 7.77
N VAL A 54 -14.86 -6.92 6.80
CA VAL A 54 -14.82 -6.55 5.37
C VAL A 54 -16.18 -6.14 4.83
N GLU A 55 -17.28 -6.71 5.34
CA GLU A 55 -18.63 -6.36 4.88
C GLU A 55 -18.97 -4.90 5.16
N LYS A 56 -18.52 -4.37 6.28
CA LYS A 56 -18.76 -3.00 6.68
C LYS A 56 -17.70 -2.03 6.15
N GLN A 57 -16.46 -2.49 6.06
CA GLN A 57 -15.32 -1.62 5.79
C GLN A 57 -14.89 -1.56 4.32
N ALA A 58 -15.35 -2.50 3.47
CA ALA A 58 -14.97 -2.49 2.08
C ALA A 58 -15.64 -1.34 1.30
N ASP A 59 -14.91 -0.85 0.33
CA ASP A 59 -15.37 0.16 -0.63
C ASP A 59 -15.35 -0.42 -2.05
N THR A 60 -16.28 0.00 -2.89
CA THR A 60 -16.23 -0.34 -4.32
C THR A 60 -15.28 0.60 -5.05
N MET A 61 -14.97 0.30 -6.30
CA MET A 61 -14.09 1.15 -7.11
C MET A 61 -14.71 2.50 -7.43
N GLU A 62 -16.04 2.59 -7.41
CA GLU A 62 -16.81 3.80 -7.73
C GLU A 62 -17.27 4.57 -6.48
N SER A 63 -17.08 3.99 -5.29
CA SER A 63 -17.51 4.63 -4.03
C SER A 63 -16.57 5.79 -3.65
N GLN A 64 -16.37 6.03 -2.37
CA GLN A 64 -15.70 7.25 -1.90
C GLN A 64 -14.17 7.21 -2.09
N THR A 65 -13.51 6.07 -1.79
CA THR A 65 -12.05 5.99 -1.69
C THR A 65 -11.33 6.30 -3.00
N VAL A 66 -11.64 5.59 -4.08
CA VAL A 66 -10.93 5.75 -5.36
C VAL A 66 -11.18 7.13 -5.98
N PRO A 67 -12.41 7.64 -6.08
CA PRO A 67 -12.66 9.00 -6.56
C PRO A 67 -11.91 10.07 -5.77
N THR A 68 -11.84 9.94 -4.44
CA THR A 68 -11.11 10.89 -3.59
C THR A 68 -9.61 10.86 -3.88
N ILE A 69 -9.00 9.66 -4.02
CA ILE A 69 -7.58 9.54 -4.37
C ILE A 69 -7.29 10.17 -5.74
N LYS A 70 -8.14 9.96 -6.73
CA LYS A 70 -8.03 10.57 -8.07
C LYS A 70 -8.09 12.09 -8.00
N GLU A 71 -8.99 12.64 -7.19
CA GLU A 71 -9.08 14.07 -6.95
C GLU A 71 -7.78 14.60 -6.33
N TRP A 72 -7.22 13.92 -5.31
CA TRP A 72 -5.96 14.32 -4.70
C TRP A 72 -4.80 14.28 -5.68
N ALA A 73 -4.64 13.17 -6.43
CA ALA A 73 -3.57 13.03 -7.40
C ALA A 73 -3.56 14.18 -8.41
N LYS A 74 -4.73 14.49 -8.98
CA LYS A 74 -4.92 15.61 -9.90
C LYS A 74 -4.67 16.97 -9.25
N LYS A 75 -5.30 17.23 -8.09
CA LYS A 75 -5.23 18.51 -7.37
C LYS A 75 -3.81 18.85 -6.91
N TYR A 76 -3.11 17.86 -6.37
CA TYR A 76 -1.78 18.05 -5.81
C TYR A 76 -0.65 17.76 -6.79
N LYS A 77 -0.98 17.31 -8.02
CA LYS A 77 -0.03 17.01 -9.12
C LYS A 77 1.06 16.02 -8.69
N LEU A 78 0.67 14.95 -8.03
CA LEU A 78 1.55 13.86 -7.58
C LEU A 78 0.83 12.51 -7.71
N ALA A 79 1.58 11.45 -7.96
CA ALA A 79 1.00 10.10 -7.88
C ALA A 79 0.76 9.70 -6.43
N VAL A 80 -0.28 8.89 -6.19
CA VAL A 80 -0.59 8.34 -4.88
C VAL A 80 -0.63 6.82 -4.96
N ALA A 81 0.09 6.15 -4.05
CA ALA A 81 0.05 4.70 -3.88
C ALA A 81 -0.31 4.34 -2.43
N GLY A 82 -0.94 3.19 -2.23
CA GLY A 82 -1.36 2.70 -0.92
C GLY A 82 -2.18 1.44 -1.07
N SER A 83 -2.94 1.04 -0.04
CA SER A 83 -4.00 0.03 -0.21
C SER A 83 -5.24 0.34 0.60
N PHE A 84 -6.36 -0.26 0.24
CA PHE A 84 -7.64 -0.17 0.92
C PHE A 84 -8.37 -1.52 0.85
N ILE A 85 -9.43 -1.69 1.63
CA ILE A 85 -10.30 -2.86 1.57
C ILE A 85 -11.29 -2.64 0.42
N ALA A 86 -11.12 -3.41 -0.67
CA ALA A 86 -11.94 -3.30 -1.86
C ALA A 86 -13.00 -4.40 -1.91
N LYS A 87 -14.22 -4.06 -2.38
CA LYS A 87 -15.26 -5.00 -2.77
C LYS A 87 -15.38 -5.01 -4.29
N ASP A 88 -15.19 -6.18 -4.89
CA ASP A 88 -15.24 -6.34 -6.34
C ASP A 88 -15.82 -7.73 -6.69
N ASN A 89 -16.86 -7.77 -7.55
CA ASN A 89 -17.52 -9.00 -7.99
C ASN A 89 -17.92 -9.93 -6.83
N GLY A 90 -18.44 -9.35 -5.73
CA GLY A 90 -18.88 -10.09 -4.55
C GLY A 90 -17.76 -10.68 -3.69
N LYS A 91 -16.50 -10.32 -3.94
CA LYS A 91 -15.32 -10.69 -3.16
C LYS A 91 -14.67 -9.47 -2.52
N PHE A 92 -13.88 -9.72 -1.48
CA PHE A 92 -13.12 -8.68 -0.78
C PHE A 92 -11.63 -8.86 -1.02
N TYR A 93 -10.92 -7.74 -1.20
CA TYR A 93 -9.49 -7.72 -1.48
C TYR A 93 -8.79 -6.67 -0.62
N ASN A 94 -7.60 -6.97 -0.16
CA ASN A 94 -6.64 -5.96 0.25
C ASN A 94 -5.99 -5.44 -1.03
N ARG A 95 -6.58 -4.39 -1.62
CA ARG A 95 -6.24 -3.88 -2.95
C ARG A 95 -5.29 -2.71 -2.83
N ALA A 96 -4.07 -2.91 -3.29
CA ALA A 96 -3.16 -1.81 -3.51
C ALA A 96 -3.50 -1.06 -4.80
N PHE A 97 -3.21 0.22 -4.79
CA PHE A 97 -3.44 1.12 -5.91
C PHE A 97 -2.21 1.98 -6.19
N PHE A 98 -2.08 2.38 -7.43
CA PHE A 98 -1.19 3.45 -7.88
C PHE A 98 -1.99 4.32 -8.85
N ILE A 99 -2.21 5.58 -8.49
CA ILE A 99 -3.02 6.52 -9.28
C ILE A 99 -2.18 7.73 -9.62
N THR A 100 -2.08 8.05 -10.93
CA THR A 100 -1.28 9.16 -11.43
C THR A 100 -2.06 10.47 -11.47
N PRO A 101 -1.40 11.64 -11.51
CA PRO A 101 -2.06 12.94 -11.69
C PRO A 101 -2.88 13.04 -12.98
N GLU A 102 -2.49 12.28 -14.00
CA GLU A 102 -3.15 12.21 -15.31
C GLU A 102 -4.41 11.36 -15.29
N GLY A 103 -4.63 10.60 -14.18
CA GLY A 103 -5.79 9.76 -13.97
C GLY A 103 -5.62 8.31 -14.38
N GLU A 104 -4.38 7.87 -14.66
CA GLU A 104 -4.10 6.45 -14.87
C GLU A 104 -4.20 5.71 -13.54
N GLU A 105 -4.80 4.53 -13.58
CA GLU A 105 -5.12 3.72 -12.40
C GLU A 105 -4.54 2.33 -12.55
N TYR A 106 -3.78 1.88 -11.56
CA TYR A 106 -3.18 0.55 -11.50
C TYR A 106 -3.52 -0.10 -10.18
N TYR A 107 -3.88 -1.40 -10.20
CA TYR A 107 -4.34 -2.12 -9.03
C TYR A 107 -3.64 -3.47 -8.86
N TYR A 108 -3.38 -3.81 -7.60
CA TYR A 108 -2.78 -5.07 -7.18
C TYR A 108 -3.55 -5.63 -5.99
N ASP A 109 -4.10 -6.83 -6.13
CA ASP A 109 -4.70 -7.55 -5.02
C ASP A 109 -3.63 -8.37 -4.30
N LYS A 110 -3.51 -8.19 -2.99
CA LYS A 110 -2.52 -8.85 -2.14
C LYS A 110 -2.50 -10.35 -2.38
N ARG A 111 -1.31 -10.86 -2.71
CA ARG A 111 -1.13 -12.29 -3.03
C ARG A 111 -1.13 -13.16 -1.79
N HIS A 112 -0.36 -12.78 -0.76
CA HIS A 112 -0.16 -13.59 0.43
C HIS A 112 -0.93 -13.01 1.59
N LEU A 113 -2.05 -13.66 1.92
CA LEU A 113 -2.91 -13.27 3.02
C LEU A 113 -2.32 -13.71 4.35
N PHE A 114 -2.45 -12.86 5.38
CA PHE A 114 -1.87 -13.07 6.69
C PHE A 114 -2.75 -13.99 7.55
N ARG A 115 -2.54 -15.29 7.44
CA ARG A 115 -3.34 -16.34 8.11
C ARG A 115 -3.37 -16.24 9.64
N MET A 116 -2.32 -15.69 10.25
CA MET A 116 -2.29 -15.52 11.72
C MET A 116 -3.32 -14.51 12.22
N ALA A 117 -3.83 -13.63 11.36
CA ALA A 117 -4.97 -12.75 11.64
C ALA A 117 -6.22 -13.17 10.87
N GLU A 118 -6.26 -14.42 10.38
CA GLU A 118 -7.39 -14.99 9.65
C GLU A 118 -7.79 -14.21 8.38
N GLU A 119 -6.87 -13.41 7.80
CA GLU A 119 -7.13 -12.62 6.59
C GLU A 119 -7.65 -13.50 5.44
N ASP A 120 -7.18 -14.73 5.33
CA ASP A 120 -7.60 -15.70 4.32
C ASP A 120 -9.04 -16.22 4.47
N LYS A 121 -9.69 -15.97 5.61
CA LYS A 121 -11.11 -16.26 5.81
C LYS A 121 -12.03 -15.14 5.33
N HIS A 122 -11.51 -13.92 5.21
CA HIS A 122 -12.27 -12.72 4.91
C HIS A 122 -11.94 -12.14 3.52
N PHE A 123 -10.71 -12.30 3.06
CA PHE A 123 -10.21 -11.74 1.80
C PHE A 123 -9.90 -12.81 0.77
N SER A 124 -10.02 -12.44 -0.48
CA SER A 124 -9.55 -13.23 -1.62
C SER A 124 -8.13 -12.80 -1.99
N ALA A 125 -7.27 -13.79 -2.28
CA ALA A 125 -5.92 -13.52 -2.76
C ALA A 125 -5.91 -13.14 -4.24
N GLY A 126 -5.02 -12.21 -4.61
CA GLY A 126 -4.70 -11.92 -5.99
C GLY A 126 -3.79 -12.98 -6.62
N ASP A 127 -3.63 -12.94 -7.93
CA ASP A 127 -2.82 -13.88 -8.70
C ASP A 127 -1.86 -13.21 -9.70
N LYS A 128 -1.89 -11.88 -9.79
CA LYS A 128 -1.10 -11.10 -10.76
C LYS A 128 -0.17 -10.14 -10.03
N ARG A 129 1.05 -10.00 -10.55
CA ARG A 129 1.98 -8.96 -10.13
C ARG A 129 1.63 -7.65 -10.85
N LEU A 130 1.93 -6.54 -10.19
CA LEU A 130 1.78 -5.21 -10.76
C LEU A 130 3.15 -4.54 -10.89
N ILE A 131 3.46 -4.08 -12.10
CA ILE A 131 4.58 -3.20 -12.37
C ILE A 131 4.02 -1.97 -13.09
N VAL A 132 4.26 -0.81 -12.51
CA VAL A 132 3.74 0.48 -12.99
C VAL A 132 4.89 1.28 -13.61
N PRO A 133 4.81 1.63 -14.90
CA PRO A 133 5.72 2.61 -15.48
C PRO A 133 5.32 4.02 -15.03
N TYR A 134 6.23 4.75 -14.37
CA TYR A 134 5.98 6.11 -13.93
C TYR A 134 7.26 6.95 -13.96
N LYS A 135 7.26 8.06 -14.68
CA LYS A 135 8.40 8.98 -14.83
C LYS A 135 9.73 8.30 -15.19
N GLY A 136 9.68 7.31 -16.06
CA GLY A 136 10.86 6.55 -16.50
C GLY A 136 11.34 5.48 -15.52
N TRP A 137 10.60 5.23 -14.44
CA TRP A 137 10.81 4.16 -13.45
C TRP A 137 9.78 3.06 -13.61
N ASN A 138 10.20 1.81 -13.44
CA ASN A 138 9.30 0.67 -13.32
C ASN A 138 9.12 0.33 -11.84
N ILE A 139 7.91 0.45 -11.33
CA ILE A 139 7.59 0.35 -9.90
C ILE A 139 6.76 -0.91 -9.64
N CYS A 140 7.31 -1.85 -8.87
CA CYS A 140 6.57 -3.00 -8.38
C CYS A 140 5.89 -2.66 -7.05
N LEU A 141 4.57 -2.90 -6.94
CA LEU A 141 3.80 -2.61 -5.73
C LEU A 141 3.34 -3.91 -5.08
N GLN A 142 3.62 -4.07 -3.79
CA GLN A 142 3.26 -5.23 -2.98
C GLN A 142 2.74 -4.81 -1.60
N VAL A 143 2.06 -5.73 -0.89
CA VAL A 143 1.38 -5.43 0.36
C VAL A 143 1.90 -6.31 1.50
N CYS A 144 2.47 -5.67 2.51
CA CYS A 144 2.73 -6.17 3.86
C CYS A 144 3.32 -7.60 3.89
N TYR A 145 2.48 -8.62 4.06
CA TYR A 145 2.90 -10.01 4.22
C TYR A 145 3.58 -10.58 2.97
N ASP A 146 3.36 -10.00 1.78
CA ASP A 146 4.08 -10.36 0.55
C ASP A 146 5.62 -10.24 0.74
N LEU A 147 6.06 -9.34 1.62
CA LEU A 147 7.49 -9.15 1.95
C LEU A 147 8.17 -10.46 2.41
N ARG A 148 7.43 -11.42 2.95
CA ARG A 148 7.98 -12.71 3.39
C ARG A 148 8.22 -13.72 2.27
N PHE A 149 7.78 -13.41 1.05
CA PHE A 149 7.79 -14.34 -0.08
C PHE A 149 8.74 -13.87 -1.18
N PRO A 150 10.05 -14.23 -1.12
CA PRO A 150 11.06 -13.74 -2.05
C PRO A 150 10.77 -14.14 -3.52
N VAL A 151 10.16 -15.30 -3.73
CA VAL A 151 9.81 -15.76 -5.09
C VAL A 151 8.82 -14.81 -5.77
N TRP A 152 7.86 -14.27 -5.01
CA TRP A 152 6.88 -13.31 -5.52
C TRP A 152 7.48 -11.95 -5.81
N SER A 153 8.50 -11.57 -5.06
CA SER A 153 9.20 -10.29 -5.21
C SER A 153 10.37 -10.35 -6.19
N ARG A 154 10.68 -11.54 -6.75
CA ARG A 154 11.83 -11.70 -7.64
C ARG A 154 11.79 -10.73 -8.82
N ASN A 155 12.87 -9.98 -9.02
CA ASN A 155 13.07 -9.11 -10.17
C ASN A 155 13.54 -9.94 -11.37
N VAL A 156 12.56 -10.46 -12.13
CA VAL A 156 12.82 -11.30 -13.29
C VAL A 156 13.18 -10.40 -14.48
N ASN A 157 14.34 -10.64 -15.10
CA ASN A 157 14.82 -9.87 -16.25
C ASN A 157 14.91 -8.33 -16.00
N ASN A 158 15.15 -7.93 -14.76
CA ASN A 158 15.20 -6.51 -14.36
C ASN A 158 13.93 -5.73 -14.73
N GLU A 159 12.75 -6.32 -14.49
CA GLU A 159 11.47 -5.76 -14.87
C GLU A 159 11.03 -4.57 -14.03
N TYR A 160 11.66 -4.32 -12.86
CA TYR A 160 11.41 -3.15 -12.04
C TYR A 160 12.69 -2.55 -11.43
N ASP A 161 12.65 -1.25 -11.17
CA ASP A 161 13.73 -0.47 -10.57
C ASP A 161 13.46 -0.20 -9.08
N LEU A 162 12.18 -0.11 -8.71
CA LEU A 162 11.71 0.21 -7.36
C LEU A 162 10.64 -0.79 -6.92
N LEU A 163 10.81 -1.33 -5.71
CA LEU A 163 9.83 -2.20 -5.06
C LEU A 163 9.24 -1.48 -3.85
N ILE A 164 7.92 -1.31 -3.82
CA ILE A 164 7.19 -0.64 -2.74
C ILE A 164 6.39 -1.67 -1.94
N TYR A 165 6.53 -1.62 -0.60
CA TYR A 165 5.69 -2.34 0.35
C TYR A 165 4.91 -1.37 1.22
N VAL A 166 3.59 -1.44 1.16
CA VAL A 166 2.69 -0.76 2.09
C VAL A 166 2.26 -1.72 3.20
N ALA A 167 2.20 -1.29 4.47
CA ALA A 167 2.02 -2.24 5.56
C ALA A 167 1.28 -1.69 6.78
N ASN A 168 0.64 -2.64 7.51
CA ASN A 168 0.28 -2.59 8.93
C ASN A 168 1.13 -3.63 9.68
N TRP A 169 2.44 -3.45 9.72
CA TRP A 169 3.38 -4.41 10.28
C TRP A 169 3.61 -4.15 11.77
N PRO A 170 3.38 -5.15 12.66
CA PRO A 170 3.44 -4.94 14.11
C PRO A 170 4.85 -4.69 14.63
N GLU A 171 4.97 -3.86 15.66
CA GLU A 171 6.23 -3.49 16.31
C GLU A 171 7.02 -4.71 16.80
N ALA A 172 6.34 -5.73 17.33
CA ALA A 172 6.98 -6.97 17.81
C ALA A 172 7.79 -7.68 16.70
N ARG A 173 7.45 -7.43 15.42
CA ARG A 173 8.12 -8.02 14.25
C ARG A 173 8.98 -7.02 13.48
N LYS A 174 9.29 -5.87 14.03
CA LYS A 174 10.09 -4.80 13.41
C LYS A 174 11.46 -5.26 12.92
N LYS A 175 12.13 -6.16 13.66
CA LYS A 175 13.43 -6.73 13.22
C LYS A 175 13.29 -7.46 11.89
N ALA A 176 12.23 -8.29 11.76
CA ALA A 176 11.95 -9.01 10.51
C ALA A 176 11.61 -8.05 9.36
N TRP A 177 10.80 -7.01 9.62
CA TRP A 177 10.48 -5.97 8.63
C TRP A 177 11.74 -5.35 8.04
N LYS A 178 12.63 -4.85 8.88
CA LYS A 178 13.89 -4.21 8.44
C LYS A 178 14.79 -5.17 7.69
N ALA A 179 15.02 -6.37 8.23
CA ALA A 179 15.90 -7.37 7.61
C ALA A 179 15.39 -7.80 6.23
N LEU A 180 14.08 -8.01 6.10
CA LEU A 180 13.48 -8.43 4.83
C LEU A 180 13.48 -7.33 3.78
N LEU A 181 13.23 -6.05 4.14
CA LEU A 181 13.36 -4.93 3.20
C LEU A 181 14.79 -4.83 2.64
N HIS A 182 15.82 -4.94 3.50
CA HIS A 182 17.21 -4.96 3.04
C HIS A 182 17.49 -6.16 2.14
N ALA A 183 17.01 -7.35 2.50
CA ALA A 183 17.19 -8.56 1.69
C ALA A 183 16.57 -8.37 0.29
N ARG A 184 15.34 -7.82 0.20
CA ARG A 184 14.69 -7.56 -1.08
C ARG A 184 15.47 -6.58 -1.96
N ALA A 185 16.05 -5.54 -1.37
CA ALA A 185 16.90 -4.60 -2.12
C ALA A 185 18.17 -5.28 -2.66
N ILE A 186 18.85 -6.03 -1.82
CA ILE A 186 20.13 -6.68 -2.17
C ILE A 186 19.92 -7.77 -3.22
N GLU A 187 18.99 -8.70 -2.99
CA GLU A 187 18.79 -9.87 -3.88
C GLU A 187 18.22 -9.50 -5.26
N ASN A 188 17.53 -8.37 -5.36
CA ASN A 188 16.90 -7.91 -6.60
C ASN A 188 17.66 -6.75 -7.26
N MET A 189 18.73 -6.25 -6.64
CA MET A 189 19.48 -5.07 -7.10
C MET A 189 18.57 -3.88 -7.47
N ALA A 190 17.56 -3.64 -6.64
CA ALA A 190 16.54 -2.62 -6.84
C ALA A 190 16.39 -1.74 -5.59
N TYR A 191 15.87 -0.54 -5.77
CA TYR A 191 15.45 0.27 -4.64
C TYR A 191 14.26 -0.36 -3.94
N VAL A 192 14.20 -0.25 -2.60
CA VAL A 192 13.06 -0.75 -1.82
C VAL A 192 12.53 0.35 -0.91
N CYS A 193 11.23 0.62 -1.01
CA CYS A 193 10.51 1.55 -0.17
C CYS A 193 9.49 0.79 0.68
N GLY A 194 9.64 0.84 2.01
CA GLY A 194 8.70 0.21 2.95
C GLY A 194 7.95 1.26 3.75
N VAL A 195 6.63 1.36 3.57
CA VAL A 195 5.76 2.31 4.25
C VAL A 195 4.85 1.58 5.22
N ASN A 196 5.18 1.65 6.51
CA ASN A 196 4.37 1.10 7.58
C ASN A 196 3.56 2.20 8.27
N ARG A 197 2.39 1.87 8.79
CA ARG A 197 1.68 2.78 9.69
C ARG A 197 2.45 2.97 11.00
N VAL A 198 2.13 4.04 11.74
CA VAL A 198 2.60 4.28 13.12
C VAL A 198 1.39 4.38 14.07
N GLY A 199 1.64 4.41 15.38
CA GLY A 199 0.61 4.51 16.42
C GLY A 199 0.05 3.16 16.86
N VAL A 200 -0.96 3.18 17.74
CA VAL A 200 -1.59 1.98 18.31
C VAL A 200 -2.41 1.26 17.25
N CYS A 201 -2.29 -0.08 17.20
CA CYS A 201 -3.11 -0.93 16.35
C CYS A 201 -4.00 -1.80 17.24
N LEU A 202 -5.31 -1.66 17.15
CA LEU A 202 -6.26 -2.38 18.00
C LEU A 202 -6.26 -3.90 17.74
N LEU A 203 -5.88 -4.32 16.53
CA LEU A 203 -5.81 -5.74 16.19
C LEU A 203 -4.74 -6.52 16.98
N TYR A 204 -3.74 -5.83 17.55
CA TYR A 204 -2.59 -6.45 18.22
C TYR A 204 -2.52 -6.14 19.73
N THR A 205 -3.58 -5.64 20.33
CA THR A 205 -3.66 -5.40 21.78
C THR A 205 -4.06 -6.63 22.56
N SER A 206 -4.51 -7.70 21.89
CA SER A 206 -4.76 -9.02 22.47
C SER A 206 -3.83 -10.03 21.80
N ASP A 207 -2.81 -10.49 22.55
CA ASP A 207 -2.07 -11.73 22.33
C ASP A 207 -1.33 -11.93 21.00
N ALA A 208 -0.37 -11.08 20.73
CA ALA A 208 0.71 -11.44 19.82
C ALA A 208 1.90 -11.97 20.64
N ALA A 209 1.74 -13.16 21.22
CA ALA A 209 2.86 -13.98 21.71
C ALA A 209 3.62 -14.61 20.55
#